data_69eb8286a947046ce074fc9ba68e25d6
#
_entry.id   69eb8286a947046ce074fc9ba68e25d6
#
_cell.length_a   1.000
_cell.length_b   1.000
_cell.length_c   1.000
_cell.angle_alpha   90.00
_cell.angle_beta   90.00
_cell.angle_gamma   90.00
#
_symmetry.space_group_name_H-M   'P 1'
#
loop_
_entity.id
_entity.type
_entity.pdbx_description
1 polymer ?
#
loop_
_entity_poly.entity_id
_entity_poly.type
_entity_poly.pdbx_seq_one_letter_code
_entity_poly.pdbx_strand_id
1 'polypeptide(L)'
;MEAELVVALLALIGMEVILGIDNLVFIAILTNRLPEERRRSARLIGLGLAVIMRLGMLAGVGWLISLTRPIFGVWGMEFSGKDLILIAGGLFLIGKAVMEIHHRVDPASQAEAKAANQVTAGFGATVFQIILIDMVFSVDSILAAVGLTTVMWVIVVAILVSVTVMLLSMDALSNFMEKNPTVVMLALAFLVMIGMVLLGEGFGFHVPKGFVYVAMAFAAGVEGLNIWARRGAERKHAAEAPAAGAAIPVAPVTPLNQPSTEAG
;
A
#
# COMPACT_ATOMS: atom_id res chain seq x y z
N MET A 1 -35.39 -11.73 -8.50
CA MET A 1 -34.31 -12.67 -8.14
C MET A 1 -33.04 -12.47 -8.95
N GLU A 2 -33.06 -12.63 -10.30
CA GLU A 2 -31.81 -12.47 -11.09
C GLU A 2 -31.22 -11.06 -11.06
N ALA A 3 -32.06 -10.02 -11.18
CA ALA A 3 -31.61 -8.62 -11.08
C ALA A 3 -31.02 -8.29 -9.72
N GLU A 4 -31.58 -8.79 -8.64
CA GLU A 4 -31.07 -8.59 -7.27
C GLU A 4 -29.71 -9.26 -7.07
N LEU A 5 -29.51 -10.46 -7.63
CA LEU A 5 -28.24 -11.17 -7.57
C LEU A 5 -27.15 -10.44 -8.37
N VAL A 6 -27.51 -9.89 -9.54
CA VAL A 6 -26.56 -9.07 -10.33
C VAL A 6 -26.19 -7.81 -9.59
N VAL A 7 -27.16 -7.11 -8.97
CA VAL A 7 -26.88 -5.92 -8.17
C VAL A 7 -26.00 -6.27 -6.96
N ALA A 8 -26.29 -7.34 -6.26
CA ALA A 8 -25.48 -7.82 -5.14
C ALA A 8 -24.06 -8.18 -5.57
N LEU A 9 -23.90 -8.86 -6.71
CA LEU A 9 -22.60 -9.21 -7.28
C LEU A 9 -21.78 -7.95 -7.60
N LEU A 10 -22.38 -6.98 -8.30
CA LEU A 10 -21.70 -5.73 -8.65
C LEU A 10 -21.33 -4.90 -7.42
N ALA A 11 -22.23 -4.85 -6.44
CA ALA A 11 -21.97 -4.18 -5.15
C ALA A 11 -20.82 -4.84 -4.39
N LEU A 12 -20.78 -6.17 -4.35
CA LEU A 12 -19.71 -6.93 -3.72
C LEU A 12 -18.39 -6.76 -4.45
N ILE A 13 -18.35 -6.84 -5.78
CA ILE A 13 -17.14 -6.58 -6.56
C ILE A 13 -16.63 -5.17 -6.29
N GLY A 14 -17.51 -4.17 -6.33
CA GLY A 14 -17.15 -2.78 -6.05
C GLY A 14 -16.58 -2.62 -4.63
N MET A 15 -17.23 -3.20 -3.63
CA MET A 15 -16.78 -3.18 -2.24
C MET A 15 -15.42 -3.86 -2.08
N GLU A 16 -15.24 -5.07 -2.62
CA GLU A 16 -13.99 -5.83 -2.56
C GLU A 16 -12.83 -5.12 -3.27
N VAL A 17 -13.10 -4.49 -4.43
CA VAL A 17 -12.08 -3.71 -5.17
C VAL A 17 -11.68 -2.48 -4.36
N ILE A 18 -12.63 -1.73 -3.80
CA ILE A 18 -12.35 -0.55 -2.99
C ILE A 18 -11.56 -0.93 -1.74
N LEU A 19 -11.99 -1.97 -1.01
CA LEU A 19 -11.26 -2.50 0.16
C LEU A 19 -9.91 -3.11 -0.22
N GLY A 20 -9.75 -3.57 -1.46
CA GLY A 20 -8.53 -4.18 -1.97
C GLY A 20 -7.46 -3.17 -2.39
N ILE A 21 -7.81 -1.88 -2.58
CA ILE A 21 -6.83 -0.85 -2.98
C ILE A 21 -5.72 -0.72 -1.93
N ASP A 22 -6.08 -0.71 -0.66
CA ASP A 22 -5.13 -0.58 0.45
C ASP A 22 -4.20 -1.79 0.52
N ASN A 23 -4.75 -2.99 0.35
CA ASN A 23 -3.99 -4.23 0.26
C ASN A 23 -3.02 -4.19 -0.94
N LEU A 24 -3.49 -3.72 -2.09
CA LEU A 24 -2.70 -3.60 -3.30
C LEU A 24 -1.50 -2.66 -3.11
N VAL A 25 -1.73 -1.50 -2.52
CA VAL A 25 -0.69 -0.52 -2.19
C VAL A 25 0.35 -1.12 -1.23
N PHE A 26 -0.11 -1.80 -0.18
CA PHE A 26 0.79 -2.44 0.77
C PHE A 26 1.62 -3.55 0.15
N ILE A 27 1.02 -4.39 -0.68
CA ILE A 27 1.72 -5.45 -1.42
C ILE A 27 2.77 -4.83 -2.35
N ALA A 28 2.46 -3.72 -3.03
CA ALA A 28 3.41 -3.01 -3.87
C ALA A 28 4.61 -2.51 -3.05
N ILE A 29 4.38 -1.88 -1.88
CA ILE A 29 5.43 -1.41 -0.99
C ILE A 29 6.34 -2.55 -0.54
N LEU A 30 5.75 -3.66 -0.07
CA LEU A 30 6.51 -4.82 0.40
C LEU A 30 7.33 -5.48 -0.71
N THR A 31 6.72 -5.67 -1.88
CA THR A 31 7.38 -6.36 -2.99
C THR A 31 8.44 -5.51 -3.67
N ASN A 32 8.32 -4.16 -3.65
CA ASN A 32 9.34 -3.27 -4.19
C ASN A 32 10.66 -3.31 -3.41
N ARG A 33 10.66 -3.86 -2.20
CA ARG A 33 11.90 -4.16 -1.44
C ARG A 33 12.64 -5.39 -1.93
N LEU A 34 11.99 -6.25 -2.70
CA LEU A 34 12.61 -7.44 -3.28
C LEU A 34 13.37 -7.08 -4.57
N PRO A 35 14.40 -7.88 -4.94
CA PRO A 35 15.01 -7.80 -6.25
C PRO A 35 13.95 -7.90 -7.36
N GLU A 36 14.11 -7.16 -8.45
CA GLU A 36 13.11 -7.04 -9.53
C GLU A 36 12.64 -8.39 -10.06
N GLU A 37 13.56 -9.35 -10.20
CA GLU A 37 13.30 -10.71 -10.67
C GLU A 37 12.32 -11.47 -9.78
N ARG A 38 12.27 -11.16 -8.48
CA ARG A 38 11.44 -11.85 -7.49
C ARG A 38 10.13 -11.12 -7.17
N ARG A 39 9.98 -9.86 -7.56
CA ARG A 39 8.80 -9.04 -7.25
C ARG A 39 7.52 -9.67 -7.78
N ARG A 40 7.53 -10.03 -9.07
CA ARG A 40 6.36 -10.62 -9.73
C ARG A 40 5.96 -11.95 -9.11
N SER A 41 6.93 -12.81 -8.82
CA SER A 41 6.67 -14.10 -8.18
C SER A 41 6.12 -13.92 -6.76
N ALA A 42 6.65 -12.98 -5.97
CA ALA A 42 6.14 -12.68 -4.63
C ALA A 42 4.69 -12.19 -4.67
N ARG A 43 4.34 -11.33 -5.64
CA ARG A 43 2.98 -10.83 -5.84
C ARG A 43 2.02 -11.95 -6.20
N LEU A 44 2.35 -12.76 -7.20
CA LEU A 44 1.51 -13.87 -7.66
C LEU A 44 1.31 -14.93 -6.57
N ILE A 45 2.37 -15.33 -5.89
CA ILE A 45 2.30 -16.33 -4.81
C ILE A 45 1.58 -15.74 -3.60
N GLY A 46 1.91 -14.51 -3.20
CA GLY A 46 1.28 -13.85 -2.06
C GLY A 46 -0.22 -13.70 -2.25
N LEU A 47 -0.65 -13.11 -3.40
CA LEU A 47 -2.06 -12.96 -3.72
C LEU A 47 -2.77 -14.29 -3.95
N GLY A 48 -2.12 -15.26 -4.60
CA GLY A 48 -2.70 -16.59 -4.79
C GLY A 48 -2.96 -17.30 -3.46
N LEU A 49 -2.01 -17.27 -2.53
CA LEU A 49 -2.19 -17.83 -1.19
C LEU A 49 -3.24 -17.04 -0.37
N ALA A 50 -3.28 -15.71 -0.51
CA ALA A 50 -4.29 -14.87 0.10
C ALA A 50 -5.71 -15.27 -0.36
N VAL A 51 -5.90 -15.49 -1.67
CA VAL A 51 -7.19 -15.99 -2.21
C VAL A 51 -7.57 -17.34 -1.62
N ILE A 52 -6.63 -18.29 -1.57
CA ILE A 52 -6.87 -19.62 -0.98
C ILE A 52 -7.29 -19.48 0.48
N MET A 53 -6.58 -18.66 1.26
CA MET A 53 -6.93 -18.37 2.65
C MET A 53 -8.33 -17.74 2.77
N ARG A 54 -8.65 -16.76 1.93
CA ARG A 54 -9.94 -16.06 1.91
C ARG A 54 -11.08 -17.01 1.56
N LEU A 55 -10.92 -17.86 0.54
CA LEU A 55 -11.91 -18.88 0.20
C LEU A 55 -12.03 -19.94 1.30
N GLY A 56 -10.94 -20.30 1.97
CA GLY A 56 -10.96 -21.18 3.13
C GLY A 56 -11.73 -20.59 4.30
N MET A 57 -11.54 -19.30 4.60
CA MET A 57 -12.31 -18.58 5.62
C MET A 57 -13.79 -18.46 5.25
N LEU A 58 -14.10 -18.23 3.98
CA LEU A 58 -15.47 -18.21 3.48
C LEU A 58 -16.14 -19.57 3.63
N ALA A 59 -15.45 -20.67 3.29
CA ALA A 59 -15.94 -22.03 3.50
C ALA A 59 -16.18 -22.32 4.99
N GLY A 60 -15.34 -21.75 5.86
CA GLY A 60 -15.47 -21.82 7.32
C GLY A 60 -16.29 -20.66 7.93
N VAL A 61 -17.17 -20.01 7.19
CA VAL A 61 -17.87 -18.80 7.63
C VAL A 61 -18.67 -18.99 8.95
N GLY A 62 -19.19 -20.16 9.20
CA GLY A 62 -19.84 -20.47 10.48
C GLY A 62 -18.88 -20.35 11.67
N TRP A 63 -17.63 -20.78 11.50
CA TRP A 63 -16.57 -20.56 12.49
C TRP A 63 -16.22 -19.08 12.59
N LEU A 64 -16.09 -18.38 11.47
CA LEU A 64 -15.81 -16.94 11.44
C LEU A 64 -16.88 -16.12 12.17
N ILE A 65 -18.16 -16.46 11.99
CA ILE A 65 -19.27 -15.86 12.73
C ILE A 65 -19.14 -16.18 14.24
N SER A 66 -18.67 -17.37 14.60
CA SER A 66 -18.47 -17.71 16.02
C SER A 66 -17.41 -16.84 16.70
N LEU A 67 -16.42 -16.33 15.94
CA LEU A 67 -15.40 -15.39 16.44
C LEU A 67 -15.97 -14.01 16.81
N THR A 68 -17.17 -13.66 16.38
CA THR A 68 -17.82 -12.39 16.78
C THR A 68 -18.47 -12.48 18.16
N ARG A 69 -18.55 -13.68 18.75
CA ARG A 69 -19.09 -13.84 20.10
C ARG A 69 -18.07 -13.36 21.14
N PRO A 70 -18.52 -12.64 22.19
CA PRO A 70 -17.64 -12.19 23.25
C PRO A 70 -17.02 -13.39 23.98
N ILE A 71 -15.71 -13.33 24.20
CA ILE A 71 -14.93 -14.35 24.92
C ILE A 71 -14.71 -13.93 26.36
N PHE A 72 -14.42 -12.65 26.58
CA PHE A 72 -14.20 -12.07 27.90
C PHE A 72 -14.54 -10.58 27.92
N GLY A 73 -14.81 -10.04 29.12
CA GLY A 73 -15.06 -8.62 29.32
C GLY A 73 -14.03 -8.00 30.25
N VAL A 74 -13.51 -6.82 29.88
CA VAL A 74 -12.58 -6.03 30.69
C VAL A 74 -13.04 -4.58 30.67
N TRP A 75 -13.14 -3.97 31.85
CA TRP A 75 -13.59 -2.57 32.03
C TRP A 75 -14.91 -2.20 31.35
N GLY A 76 -15.85 -3.14 31.34
CA GLY A 76 -17.18 -2.94 30.73
C GLY A 76 -17.20 -3.05 29.19
N MET A 77 -16.08 -3.38 28.57
CA MET A 77 -16.00 -3.72 27.14
C MET A 77 -15.93 -5.24 26.99
N GLU A 78 -16.70 -5.78 26.01
CA GLU A 78 -16.68 -7.19 25.66
C GLU A 78 -15.75 -7.39 24.46
N PHE A 79 -14.82 -8.32 24.58
CA PHE A 79 -13.87 -8.64 23.52
C PHE A 79 -14.20 -9.99 22.90
N SER A 80 -14.31 -10.02 21.59
CA SER A 80 -14.49 -11.21 20.76
C SER A 80 -13.16 -11.64 20.12
N GLY A 81 -13.11 -12.82 19.52
CA GLY A 81 -11.97 -13.27 18.74
C GLY A 81 -11.69 -12.35 17.53
N LYS A 82 -12.74 -11.81 16.91
CA LYS A 82 -12.64 -10.81 15.85
C LYS A 82 -11.90 -9.56 16.34
N ASP A 83 -12.28 -9.04 17.50
CA ASP A 83 -11.70 -7.80 18.05
C ASP A 83 -10.19 -7.96 18.33
N LEU A 84 -9.79 -9.12 18.84
CA LEU A 84 -8.37 -9.44 19.05
C LEU A 84 -7.58 -9.47 17.74
N ILE A 85 -8.15 -10.05 16.68
CA ILE A 85 -7.53 -10.07 15.34
C ILE A 85 -7.40 -8.64 14.80
N LEU A 86 -8.42 -7.80 14.96
CA LEU A 86 -8.40 -6.41 14.51
C LEU A 86 -7.37 -5.57 15.29
N ILE A 87 -7.27 -5.74 16.61
CA ILE A 87 -6.27 -5.07 17.45
C ILE A 87 -4.87 -5.49 17.03
N ALA A 88 -4.60 -6.79 16.94
CA ALA A 88 -3.28 -7.30 16.57
C ALA A 88 -2.89 -6.86 15.14
N GLY A 89 -3.82 -6.94 14.18
CA GLY A 89 -3.63 -6.49 12.81
C GLY A 89 -3.40 -4.98 12.70
N GLY A 90 -4.19 -4.18 13.42
CA GLY A 90 -4.04 -2.73 13.48
C GLY A 90 -2.68 -2.30 14.04
N LEU A 91 -2.25 -2.89 15.15
CA LEU A 91 -0.92 -2.65 15.74
C LEU A 91 0.20 -3.05 14.78
N PHE A 92 0.06 -4.20 14.11
CA PHE A 92 1.02 -4.66 13.12
C PHE A 92 1.15 -3.69 11.95
N LEU A 93 0.01 -3.20 11.41
CA LEU A 93 -0.02 -2.24 10.30
C LEU A 93 0.63 -0.91 10.69
N ILE A 94 0.26 -0.35 11.84
CA ILE A 94 0.84 0.90 12.33
C ILE A 94 2.34 0.73 12.51
N GLY A 95 2.79 -0.32 13.21
CA GLY A 95 4.20 -0.58 13.45
C GLY A 95 4.98 -0.69 12.14
N LYS A 96 4.46 -1.43 11.16
CA LYS A 96 5.08 -1.57 9.83
C LYS A 96 5.12 -0.27 9.05
N ALA A 97 4.02 0.48 9.02
CA ALA A 97 3.95 1.74 8.30
C ALA A 97 4.90 2.78 8.90
N VAL A 98 4.94 2.89 10.24
CA VAL A 98 5.85 3.81 10.94
C VAL A 98 7.32 3.44 10.70
N MET A 99 7.68 2.16 10.78
CA MET A 99 9.04 1.70 10.45
C MET A 99 9.41 2.04 9.00
N GLU A 100 8.48 1.86 8.06
CA GLU A 100 8.72 2.18 6.65
C GLU A 100 8.89 3.68 6.42
N ILE A 101 8.07 4.51 7.09
CA ILE A 101 8.20 5.96 7.07
C ILE A 101 9.56 6.38 7.63
N HIS A 102 9.96 5.83 8.78
CA HIS A 102 11.25 6.14 9.40
C HIS A 102 12.41 5.84 8.46
N HIS A 103 12.44 4.67 7.84
CA HIS A 103 13.49 4.30 6.87
C HIS A 103 13.54 5.20 5.64
N ARG A 104 12.44 5.87 5.27
CA ARG A 104 12.40 6.79 4.12
C ARG A 104 12.77 8.21 4.46
N VAL A 105 12.56 8.62 5.70
CA VAL A 105 12.80 10.00 6.16
C VAL A 105 14.22 10.17 6.70
N ASP A 106 14.78 9.16 7.37
CA ASP A 106 16.12 9.24 7.97
C ASP A 106 17.22 8.84 6.98
N PRO A 107 18.15 9.77 6.63
CA PRO A 107 19.27 9.49 5.74
C PRO A 107 20.22 8.40 6.27
N ALA A 108 20.42 8.31 7.59
CA ALA A 108 21.25 7.28 8.20
C ALA A 108 20.63 5.89 8.01
N SER A 109 19.35 5.77 8.28
CA SER A 109 18.58 4.54 8.02
C SER A 109 18.56 4.15 6.54
N GLN A 110 18.61 5.11 5.62
CA GLN A 110 18.71 4.84 4.17
C GLN A 110 20.09 4.25 3.81
N ALA A 111 21.16 4.71 4.41
CA ALA A 111 22.52 4.19 4.19
C ALA A 111 22.64 2.75 4.77
N GLU A 112 22.12 2.53 5.96
CA GLU A 112 22.07 1.22 6.60
C GLU A 112 21.15 0.26 5.81
N ALA A 113 19.99 0.71 5.35
CA ALA A 113 19.10 -0.08 4.52
C ALA A 113 19.74 -0.46 3.17
N LYS A 114 20.53 0.42 2.56
CA LYS A 114 21.31 0.09 1.34
C LYS A 114 22.39 -0.95 1.63
N ALA A 115 23.02 -0.89 2.79
CA ALA A 115 24.00 -1.89 3.23
C ALA A 115 23.32 -3.20 3.63
N ALA A 116 22.16 -3.14 4.32
CA ALA A 116 21.37 -4.29 4.74
C ALA A 116 20.50 -4.88 3.60
N ASN A 117 20.19 -4.15 2.55
CA ASN A 117 19.51 -4.68 1.34
C ASN A 117 20.34 -5.73 0.58
N GLN A 118 21.58 -5.93 0.96
CA GLN A 118 22.33 -7.13 0.58
C GLN A 118 21.93 -8.35 1.44
N VAL A 119 21.25 -8.15 2.58
CA VAL A 119 20.64 -9.22 3.38
C VAL A 119 19.14 -9.21 3.08
N THR A 120 18.78 -9.77 1.95
CA THR A 120 17.46 -10.25 1.53
C THR A 120 16.39 -10.12 2.61
N ALA A 121 15.49 -9.12 2.50
CA ALA A 121 14.14 -9.31 3.03
C ALA A 121 13.67 -10.63 2.44
N GLY A 122 13.63 -11.69 3.27
CA GLY A 122 13.44 -13.03 2.74
C GLY A 122 12.13 -13.08 1.96
N PHE A 123 12.16 -13.56 0.73
CA PHE A 123 10.98 -13.77 -0.11
C PHE A 123 9.81 -14.37 0.70
N GLY A 124 10.11 -15.38 1.53
CA GLY A 124 9.13 -16.00 2.43
C GLY A 124 8.54 -15.05 3.46
N ALA A 125 9.33 -14.14 4.04
CA ALA A 125 8.85 -13.16 4.99
C ALA A 125 7.92 -12.14 4.32
N THR A 126 8.21 -11.72 3.09
CA THR A 126 7.35 -10.83 2.30
C THR A 126 6.03 -11.51 1.98
N VAL A 127 6.05 -12.75 1.47
CA VAL A 127 4.83 -13.53 1.19
C VAL A 127 4.01 -13.75 2.46
N PHE A 128 4.64 -14.10 3.57
CA PHE A 128 3.96 -14.26 4.85
C PHE A 128 3.26 -12.97 5.32
N GLN A 129 3.94 -11.82 5.19
CA GLN A 129 3.35 -10.51 5.53
C GLN A 129 2.15 -10.18 4.65
N ILE A 130 2.21 -10.50 3.35
CA ILE A 130 1.07 -10.33 2.44
C ILE A 130 -0.13 -11.15 2.91
N ILE A 131 0.06 -12.43 3.20
CA ILE A 131 -1.00 -13.32 3.66
C ILE A 131 -1.57 -12.87 5.00
N LEU A 132 -0.70 -12.48 5.94
CA LEU A 132 -1.13 -12.04 7.28
C LEU A 132 -2.05 -10.82 7.20
N ILE A 133 -1.69 -9.85 6.38
CA ILE A 133 -2.47 -8.62 6.22
C ILE A 133 -3.78 -8.90 5.50
N ASP A 134 -3.73 -9.66 4.40
CA ASP A 134 -4.95 -10.04 3.70
C ASP A 134 -5.91 -10.82 4.64
N MET A 135 -5.38 -11.67 5.51
CA MET A 135 -6.19 -12.38 6.51
C MET A 135 -6.91 -11.42 7.45
N VAL A 136 -6.23 -10.40 7.97
CA VAL A 136 -6.84 -9.40 8.87
C VAL A 136 -7.99 -8.67 8.19
N PHE A 137 -7.78 -8.19 6.96
CA PHE A 137 -8.81 -7.49 6.20
C PHE A 137 -9.94 -8.42 5.73
N SER A 138 -9.63 -9.68 5.45
CA SER A 138 -10.60 -10.66 4.97
C SER A 138 -11.64 -11.05 6.02
N VAL A 139 -11.29 -11.03 7.32
CA VAL A 139 -12.26 -11.30 8.39
C VAL A 139 -13.45 -10.35 8.28
N ASP A 140 -13.19 -9.07 8.13
CA ASP A 140 -14.24 -8.05 8.09
C ASP A 140 -14.98 -8.03 6.73
N SER A 141 -14.26 -8.17 5.62
CA SER A 141 -14.85 -8.18 4.28
C SER A 141 -15.76 -9.40 4.06
N ILE A 142 -15.38 -10.58 4.54
CA ILE A 142 -16.21 -11.79 4.44
C ILE A 142 -17.48 -11.65 5.29
N LEU A 143 -17.35 -11.13 6.52
CA LEU A 143 -18.53 -10.89 7.38
C LEU A 143 -19.49 -9.88 6.73
N ALA A 144 -18.96 -8.82 6.14
CA ALA A 144 -19.75 -7.84 5.39
C ALA A 144 -20.43 -8.47 4.16
N ALA A 145 -19.68 -9.29 3.38
CA ALA A 145 -20.21 -9.95 2.19
C ALA A 145 -21.36 -10.93 2.53
N VAL A 146 -21.21 -11.73 3.59
CA VAL A 146 -22.26 -12.65 4.07
C VAL A 146 -23.45 -11.89 4.63
N GLY A 147 -23.23 -10.69 5.19
CA GLY A 147 -24.31 -9.79 5.59
C GLY A 147 -25.13 -9.22 4.41
N LEU A 148 -24.51 -9.06 3.23
CA LEU A 148 -25.16 -8.56 2.02
C LEU A 148 -25.92 -9.67 1.25
N THR A 149 -25.35 -10.87 1.19
CA THR A 149 -25.98 -12.01 0.49
C THR A 149 -25.59 -13.33 1.13
N THR A 150 -26.56 -14.25 1.18
CA THR A 150 -26.33 -15.63 1.63
C THR A 150 -25.95 -16.56 0.49
N VAL A 151 -25.90 -16.05 -0.74
CA VAL A 151 -25.63 -16.84 -1.95
C VAL A 151 -24.12 -16.99 -2.15
N MET A 152 -23.57 -18.09 -1.70
CA MET A 152 -22.11 -18.34 -1.64
C MET A 152 -21.39 -18.15 -2.98
N TRP A 153 -21.96 -18.63 -4.11
CA TRP A 153 -21.29 -18.49 -5.39
C TRP A 153 -21.09 -17.02 -5.82
N VAL A 154 -22.02 -16.11 -5.42
CA VAL A 154 -21.94 -14.68 -5.69
C VAL A 154 -20.72 -14.09 -4.97
N ILE A 155 -20.50 -14.46 -3.71
CA ILE A 155 -19.36 -14.03 -2.91
C ILE A 155 -18.04 -14.57 -3.52
N VAL A 156 -18.02 -15.86 -3.87
CA VAL A 156 -16.82 -16.48 -4.51
C VAL A 156 -16.46 -15.77 -5.81
N VAL A 157 -17.44 -15.51 -6.68
CA VAL A 157 -17.20 -14.80 -7.95
C VAL A 157 -16.71 -13.38 -7.68
N ALA A 158 -17.30 -12.67 -6.72
CA ALA A 158 -16.86 -11.32 -6.36
C ALA A 158 -15.40 -11.30 -5.89
N ILE A 159 -14.98 -12.23 -5.03
CA ILE A 159 -13.60 -12.38 -4.58
C ILE A 159 -12.66 -12.67 -5.76
N LEU A 160 -12.98 -13.60 -6.62
CA LEU A 160 -12.14 -13.98 -7.76
C LEU A 160 -11.97 -12.83 -8.77
N VAL A 161 -13.06 -12.11 -9.06
CA VAL A 161 -13.04 -10.95 -9.95
C VAL A 161 -12.22 -9.82 -9.34
N SER A 162 -12.42 -9.48 -8.07
CA SER A 162 -11.69 -8.41 -7.40
C SER A 162 -10.19 -8.69 -7.34
N VAL A 163 -9.78 -9.92 -7.03
CA VAL A 163 -8.36 -10.30 -7.02
C VAL A 163 -7.77 -10.28 -8.43
N THR A 164 -8.54 -10.68 -9.43
CA THR A 164 -8.09 -10.56 -10.84
C THR A 164 -7.83 -9.10 -11.21
N VAL A 165 -8.74 -8.19 -10.85
CA VAL A 165 -8.55 -6.74 -11.04
C VAL A 165 -7.31 -6.24 -10.31
N MET A 166 -7.10 -6.68 -9.07
CA MET A 166 -5.90 -6.33 -8.29
C MET A 166 -4.62 -6.82 -8.95
N LEU A 167 -4.58 -8.06 -9.43
CA LEU A 167 -3.42 -8.61 -10.14
C LEU A 167 -3.09 -7.83 -11.41
N LEU A 168 -4.10 -7.48 -12.21
CA LEU A 168 -3.92 -6.70 -13.44
C LEU A 168 -3.45 -5.27 -13.16
N SER A 169 -3.87 -4.69 -12.05
CA SER A 169 -3.53 -3.32 -11.66
C SER A 169 -2.16 -3.21 -10.97
N MET A 170 -1.61 -4.32 -10.48
CA MET A 170 -0.43 -4.34 -9.61
C MET A 170 0.81 -3.73 -10.27
N ASP A 171 1.13 -4.10 -11.51
CA ASP A 171 2.32 -3.62 -12.20
C ASP A 171 2.20 -2.13 -12.52
N ALA A 172 1.00 -1.67 -12.92
CA ALA A 172 0.74 -0.26 -13.18
C ALA A 172 0.91 0.57 -11.91
N LEU A 173 0.34 0.11 -10.78
CA LEU A 173 0.45 0.77 -9.49
C LEU A 173 1.89 0.81 -8.98
N SER A 174 2.61 -0.31 -9.05
CA SER A 174 4.00 -0.39 -8.62
C SER A 174 4.89 0.58 -9.40
N ASN A 175 4.76 0.61 -10.72
CA ASN A 175 5.51 1.53 -11.58
C ASN A 175 5.15 3.00 -11.30
N PHE A 176 3.87 3.26 -11.00
CA PHE A 176 3.43 4.61 -10.61
C PHE A 176 4.04 5.05 -9.29
N MET A 177 4.06 4.18 -8.29
CA MET A 177 4.66 4.45 -6.98
C MET A 177 6.18 4.64 -7.06
N GLU A 178 6.90 3.88 -7.88
CA GLU A 178 8.34 4.04 -8.09
C GLU A 178 8.68 5.41 -8.68
N LYS A 179 7.83 5.92 -9.58
CA LYS A 179 8.01 7.23 -10.20
C LYS A 179 7.59 8.40 -9.31
N ASN A 180 6.78 8.15 -8.27
CA ASN A 180 6.20 9.18 -7.41
C ASN A 180 6.41 8.84 -5.92
N PRO A 181 7.59 9.17 -5.34
CA PRO A 181 7.89 8.84 -3.94
C PRO A 181 6.91 9.46 -2.94
N THR A 182 6.33 10.61 -3.27
CA THR A 182 5.31 11.28 -2.44
C THR A 182 4.03 10.45 -2.32
N VAL A 183 3.64 9.75 -3.38
CA VAL A 183 2.51 8.80 -3.36
C VAL A 183 2.78 7.65 -2.40
N VAL A 184 4.03 7.18 -2.32
CA VAL A 184 4.39 6.12 -1.37
C VAL A 184 4.27 6.60 0.07
N MET A 185 4.69 7.85 0.36
CA MET A 185 4.51 8.44 1.69
C MET A 185 3.03 8.61 2.05
N LEU A 186 2.22 9.07 1.09
CA LEU A 186 0.76 9.17 1.27
C LEU A 186 0.14 7.79 1.55
N ALA A 187 0.55 6.78 0.80
CA ALA A 187 0.09 5.41 0.98
C ALA A 187 0.46 4.84 2.37
N LEU A 188 1.66 5.13 2.87
CA LEU A 188 2.08 4.76 4.22
C LEU A 188 1.26 5.48 5.30
N ALA A 189 0.94 6.76 5.09
CA ALA A 189 0.04 7.50 5.98
C ALA A 189 -1.36 6.87 6.01
N PHE A 190 -1.88 6.41 4.86
CA PHE A 190 -3.14 5.67 4.81
C PHE A 190 -3.07 4.35 5.58
N LEU A 191 -1.96 3.62 5.52
CA LEU A 191 -1.78 2.38 6.29
C LEU A 191 -1.82 2.65 7.80
N VAL A 192 -1.22 3.75 8.27
CA VAL A 192 -1.34 4.17 9.68
C VAL A 192 -2.80 4.47 10.02
N MET A 193 -3.49 5.23 9.17
CA MET A 193 -4.90 5.57 9.37
C MET A 193 -5.78 4.32 9.45
N ILE A 194 -5.61 3.38 8.52
CA ILE A 194 -6.36 2.12 8.51
C ILE A 194 -6.03 1.28 9.75
N GLY A 195 -4.76 1.20 10.12
CA GLY A 195 -4.37 0.53 11.36
C GLY A 195 -5.03 1.13 12.60
N MET A 196 -5.18 2.47 12.67
CA MET A 196 -5.91 3.16 13.73
C MET A 196 -7.40 2.84 13.71
N VAL A 197 -8.02 2.75 12.52
CA VAL A 197 -9.43 2.36 12.38
C VAL A 197 -9.65 0.93 12.86
N LEU A 198 -8.79 -0.02 12.45
CA LEU A 198 -8.85 -1.41 12.92
C LEU A 198 -8.70 -1.53 14.44
N LEU A 199 -7.77 -0.74 15.01
CA LEU A 199 -7.64 -0.65 16.47
C LEU A 199 -8.92 -0.13 17.11
N GLY A 200 -9.47 0.97 16.60
CA GLY A 200 -10.73 1.53 17.09
C GLY A 200 -11.87 0.52 17.04
N GLU A 201 -12.05 -0.17 15.92
CA GLU A 201 -13.05 -1.22 15.76
C GLU A 201 -12.83 -2.37 16.76
N GLY A 202 -11.58 -2.81 16.96
CA GLY A 202 -11.23 -3.84 17.93
C GLY A 202 -11.47 -3.43 19.39
N PHE A 203 -11.50 -2.13 19.70
CA PHE A 203 -11.92 -1.59 21.00
C PHE A 203 -13.40 -1.21 21.05
N GLY A 204 -14.20 -1.64 20.07
CA GLY A 204 -15.65 -1.41 20.03
C GLY A 204 -16.07 -0.03 19.52
N PHE A 205 -15.14 0.80 19.05
CA PHE A 205 -15.47 2.08 18.40
C PHE A 205 -15.90 1.81 16.96
N HIS A 206 -17.12 2.18 16.62
CA HIS A 206 -17.60 2.03 15.25
C HIS A 206 -17.21 3.24 14.41
N VAL A 207 -16.22 3.07 13.54
CA VAL A 207 -15.79 4.11 12.57
C VAL A 207 -16.47 3.83 11.23
N PRO A 208 -17.41 4.67 10.77
CA PRO A 208 -18.01 4.48 9.47
C PRO A 208 -16.95 4.57 8.36
N LYS A 209 -16.75 3.49 7.62
CA LYS A 209 -15.71 3.40 6.56
C LYS A 209 -15.81 4.47 5.49
N GLY A 210 -17.01 5.04 5.30
CA GLY A 210 -17.24 6.16 4.39
C GLY A 210 -16.35 7.37 4.68
N PHE A 211 -16.11 7.71 5.95
CA PHE A 211 -15.21 8.82 6.31
C PHE A 211 -13.75 8.54 5.91
N VAL A 212 -13.32 7.30 6.07
CA VAL A 212 -11.97 6.86 5.67
C VAL A 212 -11.81 7.02 4.16
N TYR A 213 -12.76 6.55 3.37
CA TYR A 213 -12.71 6.64 1.90
C TYR A 213 -12.76 8.09 1.40
N VAL A 214 -13.57 8.96 2.02
CA VAL A 214 -13.61 10.39 1.68
C VAL A 214 -12.26 11.05 1.99
N ALA A 215 -11.66 10.77 3.15
CA ALA A 215 -10.35 11.28 3.51
C ALA A 215 -9.26 10.81 2.53
N MET A 216 -9.27 9.53 2.16
CA MET A 216 -8.35 8.95 1.17
C MET A 216 -8.54 9.58 -0.21
N ALA A 217 -9.77 9.71 -0.69
CA ALA A 217 -10.08 10.33 -1.97
C ALA A 217 -9.64 11.80 -2.02
N PHE A 218 -9.87 12.55 -0.93
CA PHE A 218 -9.42 13.93 -0.81
C PHE A 218 -7.90 14.03 -0.88
N ALA A 219 -7.18 13.23 -0.07
CA ALA A 219 -5.72 13.25 -0.02
C ALA A 219 -5.09 12.78 -1.36
N ALA A 220 -5.68 11.75 -2.00
CA ALA A 220 -5.26 11.32 -3.34
C ALA A 220 -5.51 12.42 -4.39
N GLY A 221 -6.62 13.16 -4.29
CA GLY A 221 -6.91 14.31 -5.14
C GLY A 221 -5.88 15.43 -4.98
N VAL A 222 -5.53 15.77 -3.74
CA VAL A 222 -4.49 16.78 -3.44
C VAL A 222 -3.14 16.34 -4.00
N GLU A 223 -2.75 15.07 -3.82
CA GLU A 223 -1.49 14.54 -4.37
C GLU A 223 -1.50 14.53 -5.91
N GLY A 224 -2.65 14.21 -6.53
CA GLY A 224 -2.81 14.31 -7.97
C GLY A 224 -2.56 15.71 -8.50
N LEU A 225 -3.09 16.75 -7.82
CA LEU A 225 -2.84 18.17 -8.14
C LEU A 225 -1.37 18.53 -7.94
N ASN A 226 -0.73 18.03 -6.88
CA ASN A 226 0.68 18.26 -6.60
C ASN A 226 1.58 17.67 -7.71
N ILE A 227 1.30 16.44 -8.15
CA ILE A 227 2.01 15.80 -9.26
C ILE A 227 1.82 16.60 -10.56
N TRP A 228 0.60 17.08 -10.83
CA TRP A 228 0.32 17.88 -12.01
C TRP A 228 1.08 19.22 -11.99
N ALA A 229 1.09 19.92 -10.86
CA ALA A 229 1.84 21.16 -10.67
C ALA A 229 3.34 20.97 -10.86
N ARG A 230 3.93 19.90 -10.30
CA ARG A 230 5.35 19.56 -10.47
C ARG A 230 5.71 19.32 -11.93
N ARG A 231 4.93 18.52 -12.65
CA ARG A 231 5.13 18.29 -14.09
C ARG A 231 5.03 19.56 -14.92
N GLY A 232 4.16 20.49 -14.52
CA GLY A 232 4.05 21.81 -15.15
C GLY A 232 5.29 22.67 -14.95
N ALA A 233 5.87 22.67 -13.74
CA ALA A 233 7.10 23.39 -13.43
C ALA A 233 8.31 22.81 -14.17
N GLU A 234 8.45 21.49 -14.21
CA GLU A 234 9.53 20.80 -14.95
C GLU A 234 9.49 21.12 -16.45
N ARG A 235 8.29 21.16 -17.07
CA ARG A 235 8.13 21.53 -18.47
C ARG A 235 8.53 22.99 -18.73
N LYS A 236 8.22 23.93 -17.82
CA LYS A 236 8.65 25.33 -17.94
C LYS A 236 10.16 25.46 -17.84
N HIS A 237 10.78 24.81 -16.85
CA HIS A 237 12.25 24.82 -16.71
C HIS A 237 12.95 24.16 -17.91
N ALA A 238 12.40 23.10 -18.48
CA ALA A 238 12.93 22.49 -19.69
C ALA A 238 12.82 23.39 -20.93
N ALA A 239 11.78 24.22 -21.01
CA ALA A 239 11.57 25.18 -22.09
C ALA A 239 12.43 26.46 -21.94
N GLU A 240 12.77 26.82 -20.70
CA GLU A 240 13.60 27.99 -20.35
C GLU A 240 15.10 27.66 -20.29
N ALA A 241 15.47 26.37 -20.29
CA ALA A 241 16.89 25.98 -20.36
C ALA A 241 17.47 26.49 -21.68
N PRO A 242 18.47 27.41 -21.68
CA PRO A 242 19.09 27.85 -22.89
C PRO A 242 19.69 26.64 -23.61
N ALA A 243 19.52 26.59 -24.94
CA ALA A 243 20.11 25.56 -25.76
C ALA A 243 21.60 25.48 -25.41
N ALA A 244 21.99 24.47 -24.65
CA ALA A 244 23.35 24.24 -24.18
C ALA A 244 24.23 23.81 -25.37
N GLY A 245 24.43 24.75 -26.31
CA GLY A 245 25.19 24.62 -27.54
C GLY A 245 25.83 25.93 -27.95
N ALA A 246 25.50 27.05 -27.29
CA ALA A 246 26.29 28.27 -27.43
C ALA A 246 27.56 28.12 -26.59
N ALA A 247 28.63 27.61 -27.19
CA ALA A 247 29.95 27.62 -26.60
C ALA A 247 30.25 29.02 -26.04
N ILE A 248 30.42 29.11 -24.72
CA ILE A 248 31.01 30.30 -24.12
C ILE A 248 32.36 30.45 -24.79
N PRO A 249 32.65 31.54 -25.54
CA PRO A 249 33.97 31.74 -26.08
C PRO A 249 34.92 31.88 -24.90
N VAL A 250 35.72 30.86 -24.66
CA VAL A 250 36.79 30.90 -23.68
C VAL A 250 37.75 31.99 -24.19
N ALA A 251 37.73 33.14 -23.49
CA ALA A 251 38.73 34.19 -23.77
C ALA A 251 40.11 33.55 -23.63
N PRO A 252 41.06 33.85 -24.55
CA PRO A 252 42.41 33.31 -24.48
C PRO A 252 43.05 33.75 -23.17
N VAL A 253 43.47 32.80 -22.36
CA VAL A 253 44.20 33.03 -21.11
C VAL A 253 45.54 33.64 -21.51
N THR A 254 45.73 34.93 -21.28
CA THR A 254 47.00 35.59 -21.43
C THR A 254 48.02 34.99 -20.45
N PRO A 255 49.12 34.39 -20.85
CA PRO A 255 50.08 33.82 -19.91
C PRO A 255 50.66 34.94 -19.04
N LEU A 256 50.53 34.81 -17.75
CA LEU A 256 51.16 35.67 -16.75
C LEU A 256 52.68 35.61 -16.95
N ASN A 257 53.24 36.78 -17.15
CA ASN A 257 54.62 37.10 -17.33
C ASN A 257 55.50 36.32 -16.34
N GLN A 258 56.44 35.51 -16.86
CA GLN A 258 57.52 34.89 -16.07
C GLN A 258 58.46 35.98 -15.59
N PRO A 259 58.85 36.03 -14.31
CA PRO A 259 59.89 36.94 -13.87
C PRO A 259 61.22 36.52 -14.52
N SER A 260 61.83 37.45 -15.21
CA SER A 260 63.18 37.37 -15.78
C SER A 260 64.15 37.10 -14.62
N THR A 261 64.77 35.95 -14.60
CA THR A 261 66.00 35.69 -13.87
C THR A 261 67.13 36.39 -14.60
N GLU A 262 67.49 37.62 -14.18
CA GLU A 262 68.76 38.19 -14.44
C GLU A 262 69.79 37.78 -13.37
N ALA A 263 70.81 37.12 -13.84
CA ALA A 263 71.97 36.73 -13.09
C ALA A 263 72.87 37.99 -12.83
N GLY A 264 73.43 38.06 -11.64
CA GLY A 264 74.49 38.92 -11.20
C GLY A 264 75.23 38.23 -10.07
#